data_fbd364d01d021e6fb1be8573be0069cc
#
_entry.id   fbd364d01d021e6fb1be8573be0069cc
#
_cell.length_a   1.000
_cell.length_b   1.000
_cell.length_c   1.000
_cell.angle_alpha   90.00
_cell.angle_beta   90.00
_cell.angle_gamma   90.00
#
_symmetry.space_group_name_H-M   'P 1'
#
loop_
_entity.id
_entity.type
_entity.pdbx_description
1 polymer ?
#
loop_
_entity_poly.entity_id
_entity_poly.type
_entity_poly.pdbx_seq_one_letter_code
_entity_poly.pdbx_strand_id
1 'polypeptide(L)'
;MLELKELEIISADQSLYDNFNGFIMSSDTKVFGKMLARTLLLNQTKHVPGDIVECGVFKGTGIFTFLKLKRYINPNSLKKVIGFDFFDTSSLIDSLSNQDKEAMSTLFEGRSFSHDKTYKEFLHNKIIKGGFVQYKELFTQKEFIKKNELSTAKGSCSKGL
;
A
#
# COMPACT_ATOMS: atom_id res chain seq x y z
N MET A 1 41.10 3.26 -1.24
CA MET A 1 40.25 4.47 -1.10
C MET A 1 38.93 4.12 -1.77
N LEU A 2 37.83 4.09 -1.03
CA LEU A 2 36.50 3.83 -1.60
C LEU A 2 36.10 4.95 -2.55
N GLU A 3 35.47 4.62 -3.68
CA GLU A 3 34.96 5.62 -4.58
C GLU A 3 33.81 6.43 -3.95
N LEU A 4 33.63 7.69 -4.34
CA LEU A 4 32.58 8.56 -3.80
C LEU A 4 31.17 7.95 -3.87
N LYS A 5 30.87 7.18 -4.94
CA LYS A 5 29.61 6.44 -5.08
C LYS A 5 29.40 5.37 -4.00
N GLU A 6 30.47 4.68 -3.62
CA GLU A 6 30.41 3.67 -2.54
C GLU A 6 30.17 4.31 -1.19
N LEU A 7 30.74 5.51 -0.94
CA LEU A 7 30.51 6.28 0.27
C LEU A 7 29.07 6.82 0.34
N GLU A 8 28.48 7.23 -0.78
CA GLU A 8 27.06 7.62 -0.84
C GLU A 8 26.10 6.46 -0.53
N ILE A 9 26.39 5.26 -1.04
CA ILE A 9 25.61 4.03 -0.76
C ILE A 9 25.69 3.69 0.73
N ILE A 10 26.91 3.70 1.30
CA ILE A 10 27.11 3.43 2.73
C ILE A 10 26.37 4.47 3.58
N SER A 11 26.42 5.75 3.21
CA SER A 11 25.72 6.81 3.93
C SER A 11 24.19 6.65 3.87
N ALA A 12 23.65 6.28 2.72
CA ALA A 12 22.21 6.04 2.57
C ALA A 12 21.73 4.83 3.39
N ASP A 13 22.51 3.74 3.41
CA ASP A 13 22.22 2.54 4.17
C ASP A 13 22.35 2.82 5.69
N GLN A 14 23.33 3.60 6.11
CA GLN A 14 23.50 4.01 7.48
C GLN A 14 22.31 4.84 7.99
N SER A 15 21.86 5.83 7.20
CA SER A 15 20.68 6.63 7.55
C SER A 15 19.41 5.80 7.69
N LEU A 16 19.23 4.80 6.81
CA LEU A 16 18.09 3.89 6.89
C LEU A 16 18.16 3.02 8.15
N TYR A 17 19.35 2.54 8.50
CA TYR A 17 19.59 1.75 9.70
C TYR A 17 19.36 2.58 10.99
N ASP A 18 19.82 3.82 11.03
CA ASP A 18 19.63 4.72 12.16
C ASP A 18 18.13 5.06 12.37
N ASN A 19 17.39 5.29 11.27
CA ASN A 19 15.95 5.50 11.32
C ASN A 19 15.20 4.25 11.83
N PHE A 20 15.61 3.07 11.41
CA PHE A 20 15.05 1.82 11.91
C PHE A 20 15.34 1.63 13.41
N ASN A 21 16.57 1.86 13.86
CA ASN A 21 16.94 1.79 15.27
C ASN A 21 16.16 2.82 16.10
N GLY A 22 16.04 4.06 15.61
CA GLY A 22 15.25 5.10 16.26
C GLY A 22 13.78 4.69 16.42
N PHE A 23 13.20 4.06 15.39
CA PHE A 23 11.85 3.51 15.48
C PHE A 23 11.74 2.39 16.52
N ILE A 24 12.65 1.41 16.53
CA ILE A 24 12.63 0.28 17.47
C ILE A 24 12.82 0.74 18.91
N MET A 25 13.66 1.76 19.14
CA MET A 25 13.91 2.32 20.47
C MET A 25 12.83 3.31 20.94
N SER A 26 11.89 3.68 20.05
CA SER A 26 10.79 4.58 20.39
C SER A 26 9.75 3.87 21.28
N SER A 27 8.94 4.68 21.99
CA SER A 27 7.79 4.18 22.76
C SER A 27 6.55 3.90 21.92
N ASP A 28 6.61 4.05 20.57
CA ASP A 28 5.48 3.83 19.66
C ASP A 28 5.20 2.34 19.46
N THR A 29 4.27 1.81 20.24
CA THR A 29 3.80 0.43 20.13
C THR A 29 2.75 0.25 19.01
N LYS A 30 2.10 1.33 18.52
CA LYS A 30 1.00 1.23 17.56
C LYS A 30 1.49 0.80 16.18
N VAL A 31 2.56 1.42 15.68
CA VAL A 31 3.13 1.07 14.39
C VAL A 31 3.76 -0.32 14.44
N PHE A 32 4.46 -0.65 15.53
CA PHE A 32 5.00 -1.98 15.74
C PHE A 32 3.89 -3.05 15.78
N GLY A 33 2.80 -2.78 16.51
CA GLY A 33 1.63 -3.65 16.59
C GLY A 33 0.98 -3.89 15.21
N LYS A 34 0.93 -2.88 14.33
CA LYS A 34 0.44 -3.05 12.96
C LYS A 34 1.33 -4.00 12.13
N MET A 35 2.64 -3.93 12.28
CA MET A 35 3.56 -4.86 11.61
C MET A 35 3.37 -6.29 12.11
N LEU A 36 3.28 -6.46 13.43
CA LEU A 36 3.03 -7.76 14.06
C LEU A 36 1.69 -8.36 13.62
N ALA A 37 0.61 -7.58 13.65
CA ALA A 37 -0.71 -8.02 13.21
C ALA A 37 -0.70 -8.49 11.75
N ARG A 38 -0.08 -7.74 10.83
CA ARG A 38 0.04 -8.16 9.43
C ARG A 38 0.84 -9.46 9.28
N THR A 39 1.90 -9.64 10.08
CA THR A 39 2.71 -10.86 10.10
C THR A 39 1.87 -12.07 10.53
N LEU A 40 1.12 -11.94 11.61
CA LEU A 40 0.26 -13.00 12.13
C LEU A 40 -0.85 -13.36 11.13
N LEU A 41 -1.55 -12.35 10.59
CA LEU A 41 -2.60 -12.55 9.59
C LEU A 41 -2.07 -13.25 8.35
N LEU A 42 -0.94 -12.82 7.81
CA LEU A 42 -0.35 -13.45 6.63
C LEU A 42 0.05 -14.90 6.91
N ASN A 43 0.62 -15.18 8.08
CA ASN A 43 0.99 -16.54 8.43
C ASN A 43 -0.23 -17.46 8.61
N GLN A 44 -1.32 -16.95 9.22
CA GLN A 44 -2.57 -17.70 9.37
C GLN A 44 -3.27 -17.96 8.04
N THR A 45 -3.20 -17.00 7.11
CA THR A 45 -3.91 -17.06 5.82
C THR A 45 -3.06 -17.55 4.66
N LYS A 46 -1.82 -17.98 4.89
CA LYS A 46 -0.90 -18.38 3.81
C LYS A 46 -1.42 -19.50 2.92
N HIS A 47 -2.28 -20.39 3.47
CA HIS A 47 -2.88 -21.51 2.74
C HIS A 47 -4.27 -21.18 2.15
N VAL A 48 -4.87 -20.05 2.51
CA VAL A 48 -6.16 -19.62 1.97
C VAL A 48 -5.99 -19.22 0.50
N PRO A 49 -6.77 -19.77 -0.45
CA PRO A 49 -6.70 -19.35 -1.86
C PRO A 49 -7.01 -17.86 -2.05
N GLY A 50 -6.47 -17.26 -3.12
CA GLY A 50 -6.72 -15.87 -3.50
C GLY A 50 -5.57 -14.92 -3.20
N ASP A 51 -5.76 -13.66 -3.51
CA ASP A 51 -4.78 -12.58 -3.38
C ASP A 51 -4.90 -11.85 -2.02
N ILE A 52 -3.91 -11.03 -1.69
CA ILE A 52 -3.92 -10.16 -0.52
C ILE A 52 -4.46 -8.80 -0.95
N VAL A 53 -5.52 -8.34 -0.30
CA VAL A 53 -6.16 -7.06 -0.60
C VAL A 53 -6.03 -6.13 0.60
N GLU A 54 -5.55 -4.91 0.36
CA GLU A 54 -5.53 -3.83 1.35
C GLU A 54 -6.45 -2.70 0.88
N CYS A 55 -7.48 -2.42 1.69
CA CYS A 55 -8.34 -1.26 1.53
C CYS A 55 -7.86 -0.15 2.46
N GLY A 56 -7.64 1.06 1.92
CA GLY A 56 -7.02 2.14 2.66
C GLY A 56 -5.50 2.04 2.67
N VAL A 57 -4.89 2.17 1.50
CA VAL A 57 -3.42 2.07 1.30
C VAL A 57 -2.68 3.22 1.98
N PHE A 58 -3.27 4.40 1.98
CA PHE A 58 -2.69 5.64 2.54
C PHE A 58 -1.25 5.87 2.03
N LYS A 59 -0.25 5.86 2.93
CA LYS A 59 1.17 6.03 2.56
C LYS A 59 1.86 4.76 2.03
N GLY A 60 1.12 3.67 1.84
CA GLY A 60 1.63 2.44 1.26
C GLY A 60 2.35 1.50 2.23
N THR A 61 2.50 1.87 3.51
CA THR A 61 3.25 1.07 4.48
C THR A 61 2.73 -0.36 4.58
N GLY A 62 1.40 -0.56 4.52
CA GLY A 62 0.79 -1.87 4.56
C GLY A 62 1.15 -2.72 3.35
N ILE A 63 1.00 -2.17 2.14
CA ILE A 63 1.39 -2.82 0.89
C ILE A 63 2.85 -3.28 0.94
N PHE A 64 3.78 -2.36 1.30
CA PHE A 64 5.20 -2.71 1.40
C PHE A 64 5.47 -3.76 2.48
N THR A 65 4.74 -3.71 3.60
CA THR A 65 4.85 -4.73 4.66
C THR A 65 4.45 -6.10 4.12
N PHE A 66 3.29 -6.23 3.47
CA PHE A 66 2.86 -7.51 2.87
C PHE A 66 3.79 -8.02 1.79
N LEU A 67 4.30 -7.14 0.92
CA LEU A 67 5.26 -7.51 -0.12
C LEU A 67 6.57 -8.05 0.47
N LYS A 68 7.09 -7.40 1.51
CA LYS A 68 8.31 -7.86 2.22
C LYS A 68 8.05 -9.15 2.99
N LEU A 69 6.98 -9.22 3.79
CA LEU A 69 6.63 -10.41 4.56
C LEU A 69 6.43 -11.64 3.66
N LYS A 70 5.81 -11.47 2.50
CA LYS A 70 5.66 -12.58 1.54
C LYS A 70 6.99 -13.19 1.13
N ARG A 71 8.02 -12.37 0.90
CA ARG A 71 9.36 -12.87 0.54
C ARG A 71 9.96 -13.77 1.61
N TYR A 72 9.64 -13.54 2.89
CA TYR A 72 10.19 -14.30 4.00
C TYR A 72 9.29 -15.47 4.44
N ILE A 73 7.98 -15.23 4.54
CA ILE A 73 7.04 -16.23 5.08
C ILE A 73 6.64 -17.26 4.03
N ASN A 74 6.44 -16.83 2.77
CA ASN A 74 6.01 -17.71 1.69
C ASN A 74 6.52 -17.24 0.33
N PRO A 75 7.83 -17.38 0.05
CA PRO A 75 8.46 -16.86 -1.17
C PRO A 75 7.89 -17.46 -2.45
N ASN A 76 7.45 -18.71 -2.41
CA ASN A 76 6.90 -19.43 -3.56
C ASN A 76 5.40 -19.20 -3.77
N SER A 77 4.75 -18.41 -2.93
CA SER A 77 3.32 -18.12 -3.07
C SER A 77 3.03 -17.31 -4.34
N LEU A 78 2.05 -17.75 -5.12
CA LEU A 78 1.55 -17.04 -6.29
C LEU A 78 0.61 -15.88 -5.96
N LYS A 79 0.22 -15.73 -4.68
CA LYS A 79 -0.65 -14.63 -4.24
C LYS A 79 -0.05 -13.28 -4.65
N LYS A 80 -0.89 -12.40 -5.15
CA LYS A 80 -0.54 -11.00 -5.45
C LYS A 80 -0.99 -10.08 -4.34
N VAL A 81 -0.38 -8.90 -4.25
CA VAL A 81 -0.80 -7.83 -3.35
C VAL A 81 -1.49 -6.76 -4.19
N ILE A 82 -2.70 -6.39 -3.79
CA ILE A 82 -3.57 -5.43 -4.46
C ILE A 82 -3.95 -4.36 -3.45
N GLY A 83 -3.86 -3.10 -3.83
CA GLY A 83 -4.23 -1.97 -2.98
C GLY A 83 -5.40 -1.18 -3.55
N PHE A 84 -6.30 -0.75 -2.68
CA PHE A 84 -7.42 0.15 -3.01
C PHE A 84 -7.37 1.39 -2.12
N ASP A 85 -7.41 2.57 -2.75
CA ASP A 85 -7.50 3.86 -2.06
C ASP A 85 -8.07 4.92 -3.00
N PHE A 86 -8.38 6.10 -2.47
CA PHE A 86 -8.66 7.28 -3.29
C PHE A 86 -7.40 7.79 -3.99
N PHE A 87 -6.24 7.73 -3.34
CA PHE A 87 -4.94 8.28 -3.76
C PHE A 87 -4.94 9.78 -4.05
N ASP A 88 -6.02 10.47 -3.74
CA ASP A 88 -6.22 11.88 -3.94
C ASP A 88 -7.14 12.40 -2.83
N THR A 89 -6.57 13.18 -1.92
CA THR A 89 -7.30 13.72 -0.77
C THR A 89 -8.45 14.63 -1.18
N SER A 90 -8.28 15.41 -2.26
CA SER A 90 -9.34 16.29 -2.77
C SER A 90 -10.54 15.49 -3.25
N SER A 91 -10.30 14.44 -4.05
CA SER A 91 -11.38 13.55 -4.53
C SER A 91 -12.09 12.83 -3.38
N LEU A 92 -11.39 12.49 -2.30
CA LEU A 92 -12.00 11.92 -1.11
C LEU A 92 -12.94 12.94 -0.44
N ILE A 93 -12.45 14.14 -0.15
CA ILE A 93 -13.22 15.21 0.50
C ILE A 93 -14.46 15.56 -0.33
N ASP A 94 -14.32 15.68 -1.66
CA ASP A 94 -15.43 16.01 -2.56
C ASP A 94 -16.54 14.94 -2.57
N SER A 95 -16.21 13.70 -2.26
CA SER A 95 -17.16 12.58 -2.19
C SER A 95 -17.97 12.51 -0.89
N LEU A 96 -17.60 13.29 0.13
CA LEU A 96 -18.22 13.27 1.46
C LEU A 96 -19.45 14.17 1.57
N SER A 97 -20.30 13.91 2.56
CA SER A 97 -21.36 14.84 2.96
C SER A 97 -20.77 16.15 3.51
N ASN A 98 -21.51 17.25 3.51
CA ASN A 98 -21.02 18.54 4.00
C ASN A 98 -20.53 18.47 5.45
N GLN A 99 -21.20 17.70 6.31
CA GLN A 99 -20.82 17.51 7.70
C GLN A 99 -19.50 16.75 7.83
N ASP A 100 -19.32 15.69 7.03
CA ASP A 100 -18.09 14.89 7.04
C ASP A 100 -16.93 15.64 6.39
N LYS A 101 -17.20 16.51 5.39
CA LYS A 101 -16.19 17.37 4.76
C LYS A 101 -15.50 18.27 5.76
N GLU A 102 -16.25 18.94 6.62
CA GLU A 102 -15.70 19.84 7.64
C GLU A 102 -14.80 19.09 8.63
N ALA A 103 -15.28 17.95 9.15
CA ALA A 103 -14.51 17.11 10.05
C ALA A 103 -13.21 16.57 9.40
N MET A 104 -13.29 16.12 8.15
CA MET A 104 -12.13 15.58 7.41
C MET A 104 -11.14 16.69 7.03
N SER A 105 -11.61 17.87 6.61
CA SER A 105 -10.75 19.02 6.31
C SER A 105 -9.94 19.42 7.53
N THR A 106 -10.58 19.53 8.69
CA THR A 106 -9.90 19.81 9.97
C THR A 106 -8.87 18.74 10.31
N LEU A 107 -9.16 17.47 10.03
CA LEU A 107 -8.22 16.35 10.26
C LEU A 107 -6.97 16.46 9.37
N PHE A 108 -7.12 16.92 8.14
CA PHE A 108 -6.02 17.04 7.16
C PHE A 108 -5.26 18.36 7.30
N GLU A 109 -5.88 19.41 7.83
CA GLU A 109 -5.21 20.70 8.08
C GLU A 109 -4.01 20.53 9.00
N GLY A 110 -2.85 21.07 8.56
CA GLY A 110 -1.60 21.03 9.34
C GLY A 110 -0.94 19.67 9.45
N ARG A 111 -1.44 18.64 8.79
CA ARG A 111 -0.84 17.30 8.76
C ARG A 111 -0.36 16.94 7.35
N SER A 112 0.81 16.29 7.24
CA SER A 112 1.34 15.77 5.96
C SER A 112 0.55 14.55 5.46
N PHE A 113 -0.78 14.59 5.51
CA PHE A 113 -1.65 13.50 5.08
C PHE A 113 -2.28 13.73 3.71
N SER A 114 -2.08 14.93 3.16
CA SER A 114 -2.56 15.27 1.83
C SER A 114 -1.75 14.54 0.77
N HIS A 115 -2.43 13.84 -0.11
CA HIS A 115 -1.86 13.22 -1.32
C HIS A 115 -2.57 13.82 -2.53
N ASP A 116 -1.79 14.11 -3.56
CA ASP A 116 -2.31 14.45 -4.88
C ASP A 116 -2.40 13.21 -5.78
N LYS A 117 -2.92 13.40 -6.99
CA LYS A 117 -3.12 12.34 -7.98
C LYS A 117 -1.84 11.60 -8.37
N THR A 118 -0.68 12.21 -8.18
CA THR A 118 0.63 11.62 -8.55
C THR A 118 1.10 10.60 -7.53
N TYR A 119 0.52 10.59 -6.33
CA TYR A 119 0.97 9.71 -5.26
C TYR A 119 0.78 8.21 -5.58
N LYS A 120 -0.28 7.86 -6.31
CA LYS A 120 -0.49 6.50 -6.82
C LYS A 120 0.66 6.03 -7.69
N GLU A 121 1.08 6.88 -8.63
CA GLU A 121 2.22 6.60 -9.52
C GLU A 121 3.54 6.54 -8.75
N PHE A 122 3.73 7.43 -7.80
CA PHE A 122 4.89 7.39 -6.91
C PHE A 122 5.00 6.05 -6.18
N LEU A 123 3.92 5.56 -5.56
CA LEU A 123 3.90 4.27 -4.89
C LEU A 123 4.16 3.12 -5.86
N HIS A 124 3.49 3.13 -7.01
CA HIS A 124 3.68 2.14 -8.07
C HIS A 124 5.16 2.05 -8.48
N ASN A 125 5.78 3.18 -8.79
CA ASN A 125 7.18 3.25 -9.19
C ASN A 125 8.13 2.76 -8.08
N LYS A 126 7.84 3.09 -6.82
CA LYS A 126 8.61 2.59 -5.66
C LYS A 126 8.54 1.06 -5.55
N ILE A 127 7.36 0.48 -5.77
CA ILE A 127 7.14 -0.97 -5.72
C ILE A 127 7.90 -1.66 -6.85
N ILE A 128 7.79 -1.15 -8.07
CA ILE A 128 8.47 -1.72 -9.24
C ILE A 128 9.99 -1.63 -9.09
N LYS A 129 10.52 -0.46 -8.71
CA LYS A 129 11.97 -0.28 -8.46
C LYS A 129 12.48 -1.18 -7.33
N GLY A 130 11.65 -1.51 -6.35
CA GLY A 130 11.96 -2.46 -5.28
C GLY A 130 11.96 -3.93 -5.73
N GLY A 131 11.64 -4.23 -6.98
CA GLY A 131 11.63 -5.59 -7.54
C GLY A 131 10.58 -6.51 -6.89
N PHE A 132 9.43 -5.97 -6.50
CA PHE A 132 8.35 -6.74 -5.87
C PHE A 132 7.44 -7.41 -6.91
N VAL A 133 7.87 -8.55 -7.45
CA VAL A 133 7.16 -9.31 -8.49
C VAL A 133 5.77 -9.82 -8.07
N GLN A 134 5.49 -9.90 -6.77
CA GLN A 134 4.16 -10.29 -6.24
C GLN A 134 3.16 -9.15 -6.19
N TYR A 135 3.57 -7.96 -6.54
CA TYR A 135 2.67 -6.83 -6.68
C TYR A 135 1.81 -7.00 -7.94
N LYS A 136 0.54 -6.64 -7.83
CA LYS A 136 -0.38 -6.68 -8.97
C LYS A 136 -0.72 -5.26 -9.42
N GLU A 137 -1.42 -4.51 -8.57
CA GLU A 137 -1.90 -3.18 -8.97
C GLU A 137 -2.36 -2.36 -7.75
N LEU A 138 -2.42 -1.03 -7.93
CA LEU A 138 -3.14 -0.10 -7.06
C LEU A 138 -4.36 0.39 -7.81
N PHE A 139 -5.52 0.34 -7.18
CA PHE A 139 -6.79 0.76 -7.76
C PHE A 139 -7.35 1.96 -7.02
N THR A 140 -7.80 2.98 -7.74
CA THR A 140 -8.73 3.96 -7.21
C THR A 140 -10.13 3.34 -7.09
N GLN A 141 -10.97 3.90 -6.25
CA GLN A 141 -12.36 3.45 -6.12
C GLN A 141 -13.11 3.47 -7.45
N LYS A 142 -12.90 4.52 -8.26
CA LYS A 142 -13.53 4.65 -9.60
C LYS A 142 -13.08 3.55 -10.56
N GLU A 143 -11.79 3.22 -10.57
CA GLU A 143 -11.25 2.15 -11.42
C GLU A 143 -11.81 0.78 -11.03
N PHE A 144 -11.99 0.52 -9.72
CA PHE A 144 -12.59 -0.71 -9.23
C PHE A 144 -14.04 -0.88 -9.69
N ILE A 145 -14.88 0.15 -9.53
CA ILE A 145 -16.28 0.13 -9.95
C ILE A 145 -16.37 -0.15 -11.47
N LYS A 146 -15.64 0.61 -12.28
CA LYS A 146 -15.64 0.45 -13.74
C LYS A 146 -15.20 -0.95 -14.17
N LYS A 147 -14.24 -1.55 -13.50
CA LYS A 147 -13.75 -2.90 -13.81
C LYS A 147 -14.79 -3.98 -13.50
N ASN A 148 -15.56 -3.81 -12.43
CA ASN A 148 -16.64 -4.73 -12.06
C ASN A 148 -17.87 -4.61 -12.96
N GLU A 149 -18.25 -3.40 -13.38
CA GLU A 149 -19.32 -3.19 -14.35
C GLU A 149 -19.02 -3.86 -15.70
N LEU A 150 -17.78 -3.79 -16.17
CA LEU A 150 -17.34 -4.46 -17.39
C LEU A 150 -17.32 -6.00 -17.26
N SER A 151 -17.10 -6.54 -16.07
CA SER A 151 -17.11 -7.99 -15.84
C SER A 151 -18.53 -8.55 -15.79
N THR A 152 -19.47 -7.81 -15.21
CA THR A 152 -20.89 -8.18 -15.18
C THR A 152 -21.55 -8.09 -16.56
N ALA A 153 -21.20 -7.09 -17.36
CA ALA A 153 -21.70 -6.94 -18.74
C ALA A 153 -21.22 -8.09 -19.66
N LYS A 154 -20.01 -8.61 -19.44
CA LYS A 154 -19.51 -9.77 -20.20
C LYS A 154 -20.14 -11.11 -19.79
N GLY A 155 -20.61 -11.21 -18.54
CA GLY A 155 -21.27 -12.42 -18.02
C GLY A 155 -22.71 -12.60 -18.47
N SER A 156 -23.38 -11.52 -18.92
CA SER A 156 -24.77 -11.57 -19.40
C SER A 156 -24.91 -11.96 -20.88
N CYS A 157 -23.83 -12.02 -21.64
CA CYS A 157 -23.84 -12.34 -23.07
C CYS A 157 -23.67 -13.84 -23.39
N SER A 158 -23.52 -14.72 -22.40
CA SER A 158 -23.31 -16.16 -22.59
C SER A 158 -24.50 -17.07 -22.16
N LYS A 159 -25.71 -16.49 -22.03
CA LYS A 159 -26.95 -17.27 -21.83
C LYS A 159 -27.94 -16.97 -22.95
N GLY A 160 -27.67 -17.53 -24.11
CA GLY A 160 -28.56 -17.47 -25.25
C GLY A 160 -27.99 -18.27 -26.42
N LEU A 161 -28.13 -19.57 -26.37
CA LEU A 161 -28.38 -20.52 -27.50
C LEU A 161 -28.55 -21.91 -26.91
#